data_47149712e7ec959724069734fb5d4bd4
#
_entry.id   47149712e7ec959724069734fb5d4bd4
#
_cell.length_a   1.000
_cell.length_b   1.000
_cell.length_c   1.000
_cell.angle_alpha   90.00
_cell.angle_beta   90.00
_cell.angle_gamma   90.00
#
_symmetry.space_group_name_H-M   'P 1'
#
loop_
_entity.id
_entity.type
_entity.pdbx_description
1 polymer ?
#
loop_
_entity_poly.entity_id
_entity_poly.type
_entity_poly.pdbx_seq_one_letter_code
_entity_poly.pdbx_strand_id
1 'polypeptide(L)'
;MKEPLFLMMIIFLSNACSTGKYADSNKMYKQQAKAFANEIKKQPENIDSTKTAAWVGTTNFGMRKPNFVIIHHTAQNGCDSTLRTFTLPRTQVSAHYVICKDGTVQHMLNDYLRAWHAGAGRWGNVTDINSGSIGIELDNNGFEPFTEVQINNLLLVLKVLKKNYGIPTANFIGHADIAPSRKVDPNRFFPWQQLAKNGFGFWYDTANVKPPENFNAVQALRIIGYDTRDSIAAIRAFKLHFVQQDSAAVLYDRDRKIIYDLYKKY
;
A
#
# COMPACT_ATOMS: atom_id res chain seq x y z
N MET A 1 70.34 -41.95 10.53
CA MET A 1 69.74 -40.68 10.74
C MET A 1 68.49 -40.58 9.84
N LYS A 2 67.26 -40.65 10.38
CA LYS A 2 66.01 -40.59 9.60
C LYS A 2 65.42 -39.15 9.81
N GLU A 3 65.29 -38.43 8.72
CA GLU A 3 64.65 -37.12 8.74
C GLU A 3 63.12 -37.24 8.87
N PRO A 4 62.41 -36.39 9.63
CA PRO A 4 60.97 -36.41 9.70
C PRO A 4 60.35 -35.61 8.55
N LEU A 5 59.47 -36.27 7.83
CA LEU A 5 58.63 -35.70 6.77
C LEU A 5 57.55 -34.79 7.41
N PHE A 6 57.68 -33.48 7.23
CA PHE A 6 56.72 -32.48 7.74
C PHE A 6 55.54 -32.40 6.76
N LEU A 7 54.43 -33.03 7.12
CA LEU A 7 53.18 -33.00 6.35
C LEU A 7 52.48 -31.65 6.59
N MET A 8 52.64 -30.76 5.63
CA MET A 8 51.98 -29.43 5.64
C MET A 8 50.50 -29.58 5.30
N MET A 9 49.64 -29.56 6.32
CA MET A 9 48.17 -29.62 6.18
C MET A 9 47.68 -28.27 5.65
N ILE A 10 47.40 -28.17 4.36
CA ILE A 10 46.78 -26.98 3.74
C ILE A 10 45.30 -26.99 4.14
N ILE A 11 44.93 -26.12 5.10
CA ILE A 11 43.54 -25.85 5.46
C ILE A 11 42.95 -24.94 4.37
N PHE A 12 42.17 -25.54 3.46
CA PHE A 12 41.31 -24.78 2.59
C PHE A 12 40.22 -24.12 3.43
N LEU A 13 40.42 -22.86 3.78
CA LEU A 13 39.34 -21.98 4.25
C LEU A 13 38.40 -21.76 3.06
N SER A 14 37.36 -22.58 2.93
CA SER A 14 36.23 -22.26 2.08
C SER A 14 35.53 -21.04 2.66
N ASN A 15 35.83 -19.87 2.11
CA ASN A 15 34.99 -18.68 2.28
C ASN A 15 33.61 -18.98 1.65
N ALA A 16 32.72 -19.62 2.40
CA ALA A 16 31.31 -19.61 2.10
C ALA A 16 30.87 -18.16 2.25
N CYS A 17 30.85 -17.39 1.15
CA CYS A 17 30.08 -16.16 1.06
C CYS A 17 28.64 -16.54 1.41
N SER A 18 28.20 -16.28 2.64
CA SER A 18 26.79 -16.37 2.99
C SER A 18 26.07 -15.31 2.17
N THR A 19 25.49 -15.72 1.05
CA THR A 19 24.58 -14.87 0.30
C THR A 19 23.42 -14.53 1.25
N GLY A 20 23.20 -13.25 1.53
CA GLY A 20 22.11 -12.82 2.43
C GLY A 20 20.77 -13.39 1.97
N LYS A 21 19.85 -13.65 2.90
CA LYS A 21 18.52 -14.30 2.70
C LYS A 21 17.75 -13.81 1.45
N TYR A 22 17.97 -12.56 1.04
CA TYR A 22 17.30 -11.91 -0.11
C TYR A 22 18.26 -11.52 -1.24
N ALA A 23 19.45 -12.14 -1.33
CA ALA A 23 20.47 -11.76 -2.31
C ALA A 23 19.97 -11.89 -3.76
N ASP A 24 19.26 -12.98 -4.07
CA ASP A 24 18.74 -13.22 -5.42
C ASP A 24 17.65 -12.23 -5.80
N SER A 25 16.68 -11.96 -4.93
CA SER A 25 15.63 -10.96 -5.19
C SER A 25 16.22 -9.55 -5.32
N ASN A 26 17.21 -9.19 -4.50
CA ASN A 26 17.92 -7.92 -4.60
C ASN A 26 18.70 -7.79 -5.93
N LYS A 27 19.28 -8.89 -6.42
CA LYS A 27 19.94 -8.93 -7.73
C LYS A 27 18.93 -8.73 -8.86
N MET A 28 17.79 -9.42 -8.81
CA MET A 28 16.70 -9.25 -9.79
C MET A 28 16.14 -7.84 -9.79
N TYR A 29 15.90 -7.25 -8.60
CA TYR A 29 15.47 -5.86 -8.47
C TYR A 29 16.42 -4.89 -9.19
N LYS A 30 17.73 -5.02 -8.95
CA LYS A 30 18.76 -4.18 -9.61
C LYS A 30 18.76 -4.36 -11.12
N GLN A 31 18.56 -5.58 -11.62
CA GLN A 31 18.48 -5.85 -13.05
C GLN A 31 17.25 -5.20 -13.69
N GLN A 32 16.08 -5.32 -13.06
CA GLN A 32 14.84 -4.68 -13.53
C GLN A 32 14.95 -3.16 -13.49
N ALA A 33 15.47 -2.58 -12.41
CA ALA A 33 15.67 -1.14 -12.32
C ALA A 33 16.61 -0.61 -13.42
N LYS A 34 17.67 -1.35 -13.74
CA LYS A 34 18.56 -1.03 -14.86
C LYS A 34 17.84 -1.13 -16.21
N ALA A 35 17.01 -2.16 -16.41
CA ALA A 35 16.23 -2.31 -17.64
C ALA A 35 15.26 -1.13 -17.81
N PHE A 36 14.51 -0.73 -16.79
CA PHE A 36 13.64 0.45 -16.83
C PHE A 36 14.40 1.74 -17.12
N ALA A 37 15.57 1.95 -16.50
CA ALA A 37 16.43 3.09 -16.80
C ALA A 37 16.87 3.12 -18.28
N ASN A 38 17.11 1.96 -18.88
CA ASN A 38 17.45 1.86 -20.30
C ASN A 38 16.23 2.16 -21.19
N GLU A 39 15.02 1.70 -20.83
CA GLU A 39 13.79 2.02 -21.56
C GLU A 39 13.49 3.52 -21.52
N ILE A 40 13.65 4.17 -20.37
CA ILE A 40 13.43 5.62 -20.21
C ILE A 40 14.37 6.45 -21.13
N LYS A 41 15.56 5.94 -21.42
CA LYS A 41 16.53 6.61 -22.31
C LYS A 41 16.19 6.49 -23.80
N LYS A 42 15.34 5.55 -24.19
CA LYS A 42 14.93 5.40 -25.57
C LYS A 42 14.03 6.55 -26.01
N GLN A 43 14.15 6.94 -27.26
CA GLN A 43 13.19 7.86 -27.84
C GLN A 43 11.83 7.15 -28.01
N PRO A 44 10.68 7.84 -27.82
CA PRO A 44 9.38 7.27 -28.15
C PRO A 44 9.33 6.78 -29.60
N GLU A 45 8.66 5.65 -29.83
CA GLU A 45 8.43 5.15 -31.18
C GLU A 45 7.53 6.10 -31.96
N ASN A 46 7.75 6.19 -33.30
CA ASN A 46 6.91 6.99 -34.15
C ASN A 46 5.48 6.44 -34.18
N ILE A 47 4.49 7.29 -33.94
CA ILE A 47 3.07 6.94 -33.97
C ILE A 47 2.58 6.65 -35.38
N ASP A 48 3.22 7.30 -36.40
CA ASP A 48 2.89 7.14 -37.82
C ASP A 48 4.14 6.73 -38.59
N SER A 49 4.11 5.55 -39.20
CA SER A 49 5.21 5.02 -40.02
C SER A 49 5.49 5.83 -41.28
N THR A 50 4.60 6.74 -41.68
CA THR A 50 4.72 7.57 -42.88
C THR A 50 5.33 8.95 -42.62
N LYS A 51 5.44 9.39 -41.36
CA LYS A 51 6.02 10.68 -40.96
C LYS A 51 7.10 10.50 -39.90
N THR A 52 8.30 10.94 -40.21
CA THR A 52 9.40 11.02 -39.24
C THR A 52 9.11 12.17 -38.28
N ALA A 53 8.63 11.90 -37.08
CA ALA A 53 8.57 12.90 -36.05
C ALA A 53 10.00 13.17 -35.55
N ALA A 54 10.44 14.43 -35.57
CA ALA A 54 11.71 14.80 -34.96
C ALA A 54 11.58 14.72 -33.44
N TRP A 55 12.49 13.99 -32.79
CA TRP A 55 12.58 13.97 -31.32
C TRP A 55 13.07 15.32 -30.81
N VAL A 56 12.26 15.96 -29.98
CA VAL A 56 12.65 17.16 -29.20
C VAL A 56 12.44 16.89 -27.75
N GLY A 57 13.54 16.72 -27.00
CA GLY A 57 13.50 16.48 -25.55
C GLY A 57 13.12 17.73 -24.77
N THR A 58 12.13 17.61 -23.87
CA THR A 58 11.85 18.64 -22.85
C THR A 58 12.71 18.43 -21.62
N THR A 59 12.99 19.49 -20.88
CA THR A 59 13.68 19.46 -19.58
C THR A 59 12.69 19.48 -18.40
N ASN A 60 11.38 19.64 -18.66
CA ASN A 60 10.34 19.82 -17.65
C ASN A 60 9.59 18.51 -17.44
N PHE A 61 10.21 17.56 -16.71
CA PHE A 61 9.60 16.27 -16.39
C PHE A 61 10.14 15.76 -15.03
N GLY A 62 9.45 14.76 -14.48
CA GLY A 62 9.84 14.10 -13.25
C GLY A 62 9.33 12.67 -13.20
N MET A 63 9.64 11.99 -12.11
CA MET A 63 9.12 10.65 -11.83
C MET A 63 7.68 10.73 -11.29
N ARG A 64 6.97 9.58 -11.24
CA ARG A 64 5.64 9.54 -10.64
C ARG A 64 5.67 10.09 -9.21
N LYS A 65 4.60 10.77 -8.81
CA LYS A 65 4.41 11.26 -7.44
C LYS A 65 3.23 10.51 -6.81
N PRO A 66 3.44 9.69 -5.76
CA PRO A 66 2.34 9.04 -5.07
C PRO A 66 1.38 10.08 -4.46
N ASN A 67 0.08 9.84 -4.62
CA ASN A 67 -0.97 10.69 -4.09
C ASN A 67 -1.87 9.98 -3.07
N PHE A 68 -1.74 8.65 -2.94
CA PHE A 68 -2.47 7.83 -1.99
C PHE A 68 -1.52 6.95 -1.18
N VAL A 69 -1.94 6.60 0.02
CA VAL A 69 -1.41 5.45 0.77
C VAL A 69 -2.55 4.46 0.96
N ILE A 70 -2.32 3.21 0.55
CA ILE A 70 -3.26 2.11 0.76
C ILE A 70 -2.70 1.21 1.84
N ILE A 71 -3.47 1.09 2.93
CA ILE A 71 -3.13 0.23 4.06
C ILE A 71 -3.74 -1.15 3.86
N HIS A 72 -2.93 -2.17 4.09
CA HIS A 72 -3.29 -3.58 3.99
C HIS A 72 -2.99 -4.33 5.29
N HIS A 73 -3.55 -5.53 5.42
CA HIS A 73 -2.99 -6.57 6.25
C HIS A 73 -2.65 -7.79 5.38
N THR A 74 -1.59 -8.50 5.75
CA THR A 74 -1.00 -9.55 4.92
C THR A 74 -1.87 -10.82 4.80
N ALA A 75 -2.76 -11.07 5.75
CA ALA A 75 -3.51 -12.33 5.91
C ALA A 75 -2.58 -13.56 5.93
N GLN A 76 -1.37 -13.41 6.49
CA GLN A 76 -0.34 -14.46 6.60
C GLN A 76 0.09 -14.65 8.05
N ASN A 77 0.72 -15.80 8.32
CA ASN A 77 1.17 -16.17 9.67
C ASN A 77 2.65 -15.81 9.90
N GLY A 78 3.03 -14.58 9.57
CA GLY A 78 4.35 -14.04 9.87
C GLY A 78 5.01 -13.28 8.74
N CYS A 79 5.85 -12.36 9.15
CA CYS A 79 6.50 -11.39 8.26
C CYS A 79 7.36 -12.07 7.19
N ASP A 80 8.12 -13.11 7.55
CA ASP A 80 8.96 -13.85 6.60
C ASP A 80 8.16 -14.48 5.46
N SER A 81 6.95 -14.97 5.72
CA SER A 81 6.05 -15.51 4.70
C SER A 81 5.64 -14.44 3.71
N THR A 82 5.33 -13.24 4.20
CA THR A 82 4.97 -12.09 3.39
C THR A 82 6.14 -11.64 2.52
N LEU A 83 7.32 -11.46 3.13
CA LEU A 83 8.52 -11.06 2.40
C LEU A 83 8.87 -12.07 1.31
N ARG A 84 8.77 -13.38 1.61
CA ARG A 84 8.96 -14.44 0.63
C ARG A 84 7.94 -14.35 -0.51
N THR A 85 6.66 -14.13 -0.19
CA THR A 85 5.60 -13.96 -1.21
C THR A 85 5.95 -12.82 -2.17
N PHE A 86 6.36 -11.68 -1.65
CA PHE A 86 6.63 -10.48 -2.45
C PHE A 86 7.98 -10.53 -3.20
N THR A 87 8.84 -11.49 -2.92
CA THR A 87 10.10 -11.71 -3.64
C THR A 87 10.02 -12.79 -4.72
N LEU A 88 8.89 -13.50 -4.84
CA LEU A 88 8.70 -14.56 -5.84
C LEU A 88 7.97 -14.00 -7.07
N PRO A 89 8.59 -14.04 -8.29
CA PRO A 89 7.96 -13.51 -9.51
C PRO A 89 6.59 -14.11 -9.83
N ARG A 90 6.39 -15.39 -9.51
CA ARG A 90 5.13 -16.12 -9.79
C ARG A 90 3.91 -15.60 -9.05
N THR A 91 4.09 -14.90 -7.93
CA THR A 91 2.98 -14.39 -7.10
C THR A 91 2.34 -13.14 -7.68
N GLN A 92 3.09 -12.39 -8.50
CA GLN A 92 2.64 -11.16 -9.16
C GLN A 92 2.00 -10.14 -8.20
N VAL A 93 2.46 -10.11 -6.94
CA VAL A 93 2.07 -9.15 -5.92
C VAL A 93 3.30 -8.53 -5.27
N SER A 94 3.20 -7.28 -4.89
CA SER A 94 4.26 -6.54 -4.19
C SER A 94 3.68 -5.36 -3.43
N ALA A 95 4.42 -4.87 -2.42
CA ALA A 95 4.13 -3.62 -1.72
C ALA A 95 5.40 -2.76 -1.67
N HIS A 96 5.26 -1.49 -1.30
CA HIS A 96 6.42 -0.63 -1.06
C HIS A 96 7.02 -0.90 0.31
N TYR A 97 6.17 -1.13 1.31
CA TYR A 97 6.58 -1.38 2.69
C TYR A 97 5.85 -2.59 3.26
N VAL A 98 6.56 -3.34 4.09
CA VAL A 98 5.99 -4.36 4.99
C VAL A 98 6.41 -3.99 6.40
N ILE A 99 5.46 -3.94 7.33
CA ILE A 99 5.71 -3.67 8.75
C ILE A 99 5.36 -4.93 9.54
N CYS A 100 6.39 -5.56 10.11
CA CYS A 100 6.26 -6.79 10.88
C CYS A 100 5.58 -6.54 12.24
N LYS A 101 5.10 -7.58 12.92
CA LYS A 101 4.45 -7.46 14.25
C LYS A 101 5.38 -6.89 15.32
N ASP A 102 6.68 -7.11 15.22
CA ASP A 102 7.71 -6.56 16.08
C ASP A 102 8.06 -5.09 15.78
N GLY A 103 7.39 -4.50 14.79
CA GLY A 103 7.61 -3.14 14.33
C GLY A 103 8.70 -2.99 13.26
N THR A 104 9.45 -4.05 12.92
CA THR A 104 10.46 -3.97 11.87
C THR A 104 9.85 -3.50 10.55
N VAL A 105 10.40 -2.44 9.98
CA VAL A 105 9.95 -1.87 8.69
C VAL A 105 10.85 -2.37 7.58
N GLN A 106 10.28 -3.05 6.60
CA GLN A 106 10.95 -3.51 5.39
C GLN A 106 10.54 -2.61 4.22
N HIS A 107 11.47 -1.85 3.65
CA HIS A 107 11.25 -1.05 2.43
C HIS A 107 11.62 -1.91 1.22
N MET A 108 10.62 -2.40 0.49
CA MET A 108 10.81 -3.42 -0.55
C MET A 108 10.93 -2.85 -1.96
N LEU A 109 10.33 -1.69 -2.21
CA LEU A 109 10.30 -1.07 -3.54
C LEU A 109 10.47 0.44 -3.41
N ASN A 110 11.28 1.03 -4.29
CA ASN A 110 11.42 2.48 -4.38
C ASN A 110 10.05 3.14 -4.65
N ASP A 111 9.73 4.20 -3.93
CA ASP A 111 8.42 4.87 -3.94
C ASP A 111 8.03 5.45 -5.32
N TYR A 112 9.00 5.68 -6.19
CA TYR A 112 8.76 6.13 -7.57
C TYR A 112 8.38 4.99 -8.53
N LEU A 113 8.52 3.74 -8.13
CA LEU A 113 8.13 2.57 -8.91
C LEU A 113 6.69 2.14 -8.55
N ARG A 114 6.05 1.41 -9.44
CA ARG A 114 4.68 0.93 -9.30
C ARG A 114 4.66 -0.45 -8.66
N ALA A 115 4.25 -0.57 -7.41
CA ALA A 115 3.97 -1.86 -6.78
C ALA A 115 2.62 -2.44 -7.24
N TRP A 116 2.41 -3.74 -7.02
CA TRP A 116 1.20 -4.47 -7.40
C TRP A 116 0.47 -4.94 -6.14
N HIS A 117 -0.23 -4.03 -5.44
CA HIS A 117 -0.91 -4.29 -4.17
C HIS A 117 -2.44 -4.09 -4.21
N ALA A 118 -2.93 -3.18 -5.06
CA ALA A 118 -4.35 -2.82 -5.05
C ALA A 118 -5.23 -3.77 -5.90
N GLY A 119 -4.64 -4.44 -6.90
CA GLY A 119 -5.41 -5.20 -7.88
C GLY A 119 -6.42 -4.31 -8.61
N ALA A 120 -7.57 -4.88 -8.96
CA ALA A 120 -8.70 -4.10 -9.48
C ALA A 120 -9.35 -3.35 -8.30
N GLY A 121 -9.21 -2.04 -8.28
CA GLY A 121 -9.74 -1.14 -7.25
C GLY A 121 -10.15 0.21 -7.83
N ARG A 122 -10.91 0.97 -7.05
CA ARG A 122 -11.37 2.32 -7.43
C ARG A 122 -11.52 3.19 -6.19
N TRP A 123 -11.12 4.46 -6.32
CA TRP A 123 -11.46 5.50 -5.36
C TRP A 123 -11.87 6.76 -6.12
N GLY A 124 -13.13 7.16 -5.98
CA GLY A 124 -13.70 8.19 -6.82
C GLY A 124 -13.59 7.83 -8.32
N ASN A 125 -12.88 8.66 -9.08
CA ASN A 125 -12.63 8.43 -10.51
C ASN A 125 -11.29 7.73 -10.81
N VAL A 126 -10.46 7.46 -9.78
CA VAL A 126 -9.17 6.81 -9.95
C VAL A 126 -9.35 5.30 -9.98
N THR A 127 -8.95 4.63 -11.06
CA THR A 127 -9.07 3.17 -11.26
C THR A 127 -7.72 2.45 -11.30
N ASP A 128 -6.64 3.14 -11.66
CA ASP A 128 -5.27 2.60 -11.54
C ASP A 128 -4.63 3.07 -10.24
N ILE A 129 -5.09 2.48 -9.14
CA ILE A 129 -4.62 2.81 -7.80
C ILE A 129 -3.12 2.52 -7.65
N ASN A 130 -2.63 1.42 -8.23
CA ASN A 130 -1.20 1.05 -8.14
C ASN A 130 -0.27 2.15 -8.67
N SER A 131 -0.66 2.85 -9.74
CA SER A 131 0.16 3.90 -10.34
C SER A 131 0.22 5.18 -9.50
N GLY A 132 -0.81 5.45 -8.68
CA GLY A 132 -0.91 6.67 -7.87
C GLY A 132 -0.67 6.48 -6.37
N SER A 133 -0.31 5.27 -5.91
CA SER A 133 -0.27 4.98 -4.47
C SER A 133 1.04 4.35 -3.99
N ILE A 134 1.21 4.42 -2.67
CA ILE A 134 2.13 3.59 -1.89
C ILE A 134 1.29 2.52 -1.17
N GLY A 135 1.61 1.24 -1.37
CA GLY A 135 1.02 0.13 -0.62
C GLY A 135 1.86 -0.20 0.61
N ILE A 136 1.23 -0.29 1.78
CA ILE A 136 1.86 -0.66 3.04
C ILE A 136 1.12 -1.88 3.59
N GLU A 137 1.85 -2.96 3.78
CA GLU A 137 1.36 -4.21 4.36
C GLU A 137 1.75 -4.33 5.83
N LEU A 138 0.78 -4.63 6.67
CA LEU A 138 1.01 -4.92 8.08
C LEU A 138 0.92 -6.42 8.31
N ASP A 139 1.96 -7.03 8.88
CA ASP A 139 1.96 -8.44 9.24
C ASP A 139 0.87 -8.73 10.27
N ASN A 140 -0.22 -9.35 9.82
CA ASN A 140 -1.40 -9.67 10.61
C ASN A 140 -2.21 -10.74 9.88
N ASN A 141 -2.72 -11.73 10.62
CA ASN A 141 -3.46 -12.86 10.05
C ASN A 141 -4.90 -12.53 9.63
N GLY A 142 -5.36 -11.28 9.86
CA GLY A 142 -6.70 -10.80 9.53
C GLY A 142 -7.73 -10.90 10.66
N PHE A 143 -7.40 -11.56 11.77
CA PHE A 143 -8.34 -11.83 12.87
C PHE A 143 -7.86 -11.32 14.23
N GLU A 144 -6.70 -10.72 14.31
CA GLU A 144 -6.06 -10.24 15.52
C GLU A 144 -5.88 -8.73 15.53
N PRO A 145 -5.72 -8.09 16.70
CA PRO A 145 -5.31 -6.69 16.82
C PRO A 145 -3.91 -6.47 16.24
N PHE A 146 -3.64 -5.24 15.85
CA PHE A 146 -2.30 -4.78 15.47
C PHE A 146 -1.50 -4.42 16.72
N THR A 147 -0.20 -4.72 16.74
CA THR A 147 0.64 -4.39 17.88
C THR A 147 0.90 -2.89 17.97
N GLU A 148 1.07 -2.36 19.17
CA GLU A 148 1.34 -0.93 19.36
C GLU A 148 2.63 -0.49 18.65
N VAL A 149 3.70 -1.29 18.73
CA VAL A 149 4.97 -0.99 18.06
C VAL A 149 4.81 -0.97 16.55
N GLN A 150 3.99 -1.84 15.99
CA GLN A 150 3.68 -1.87 14.56
C GLN A 150 2.96 -0.59 14.12
N ILE A 151 1.95 -0.14 14.88
CA ILE A 151 1.21 1.10 14.57
C ILE A 151 2.09 2.33 14.76
N ASN A 152 2.91 2.39 15.80
CA ASN A 152 3.83 3.50 16.02
C ASN A 152 4.82 3.64 14.84
N ASN A 153 5.38 2.54 14.34
CA ASN A 153 6.28 2.57 13.20
C ASN A 153 5.54 2.88 11.87
N LEU A 154 4.29 2.42 11.72
CA LEU A 154 3.44 2.87 10.61
C LEU A 154 3.29 4.40 10.62
N LEU A 155 2.95 5.01 11.75
CA LEU A 155 2.81 6.47 11.87
C LEU A 155 4.09 7.22 11.49
N LEU A 156 5.26 6.69 11.83
CA LEU A 156 6.55 7.27 11.39
C LEU A 156 6.71 7.20 9.87
N VAL A 157 6.42 6.06 9.25
CA VAL A 157 6.46 5.89 7.78
C VAL A 157 5.48 6.86 7.12
N LEU A 158 4.23 6.94 7.59
CA LEU A 158 3.21 7.83 7.05
C LEU A 158 3.62 9.30 7.11
N LYS A 159 4.26 9.72 8.21
CA LYS A 159 4.77 11.08 8.39
C LYS A 159 5.83 11.43 7.33
N VAL A 160 6.74 10.50 7.06
CA VAL A 160 7.78 10.66 6.04
C VAL A 160 7.14 10.75 4.64
N LEU A 161 6.23 9.84 4.30
CA LEU A 161 5.56 9.81 3.01
C LEU A 161 4.73 11.08 2.77
N LYS A 162 3.94 11.51 3.77
CA LYS A 162 3.14 12.73 3.69
C LYS A 162 4.01 13.96 3.47
N LYS A 163 5.13 14.06 4.20
CA LYS A 163 6.08 15.17 4.06
C LYS A 163 6.74 15.20 2.68
N ASN A 164 7.23 14.04 2.20
CA ASN A 164 8.01 13.97 0.98
C ASN A 164 7.16 14.15 -0.28
N TYR A 165 5.93 13.62 -0.26
CA TYR A 165 5.07 13.60 -1.44
C TYR A 165 3.87 14.56 -1.37
N GLY A 166 3.63 15.20 -0.22
CA GLY A 166 2.48 16.10 -0.03
C GLY A 166 1.15 15.39 -0.15
N ILE A 167 1.07 14.12 0.32
CA ILE A 167 -0.15 13.31 0.21
C ILE A 167 -1.26 13.95 1.05
N PRO A 168 -2.44 14.26 0.45
CA PRO A 168 -3.57 14.85 1.17
C PRO A 168 -4.04 13.95 2.33
N THR A 169 -4.54 14.58 3.40
CA THR A 169 -5.07 13.84 4.57
C THR A 169 -6.14 12.82 4.18
N ALA A 170 -7.04 13.16 3.24
CA ALA A 170 -8.10 12.28 2.75
C ALA A 170 -7.61 10.99 2.06
N ASN A 171 -6.34 10.94 1.64
CA ASN A 171 -5.82 9.90 0.75
C ASN A 171 -5.04 8.79 1.48
N PHE A 172 -5.23 8.65 2.79
CA PHE A 172 -4.77 7.51 3.60
C PHE A 172 -5.97 6.60 3.87
N ILE A 173 -6.11 5.54 3.10
CA ILE A 173 -7.30 4.68 3.05
C ILE A 173 -6.93 3.20 3.05
N GLY A 174 -7.92 2.32 3.25
CA GLY A 174 -7.72 0.89 3.28
C GLY A 174 -7.94 0.21 1.93
N HIS A 175 -7.46 -1.02 1.80
CA HIS A 175 -7.72 -1.83 0.61
C HIS A 175 -9.23 -2.13 0.46
N ALA A 176 -9.94 -2.38 1.56
CA ALA A 176 -11.39 -2.57 1.54
C ALA A 176 -12.12 -1.33 1.02
N ASP A 177 -11.61 -0.11 1.27
CA ASP A 177 -12.24 1.13 0.80
C ASP A 177 -12.22 1.22 -0.73
N ILE A 178 -11.11 0.82 -1.36
CA ILE A 178 -10.92 0.89 -2.82
C ILE A 178 -11.42 -0.35 -3.57
N ALA A 179 -11.69 -1.44 -2.87
CA ALA A 179 -12.13 -2.71 -3.47
C ALA A 179 -13.22 -3.40 -2.59
N PRO A 180 -14.34 -2.71 -2.30
CA PRO A 180 -15.30 -3.10 -1.27
C PRO A 180 -15.95 -4.47 -1.48
N SER A 181 -16.15 -4.91 -2.72
CA SER A 181 -16.73 -6.22 -3.04
C SER A 181 -15.73 -7.38 -2.98
N ARG A 182 -14.44 -7.09 -2.81
CA ARG A 182 -13.36 -8.07 -2.97
C ARG A 182 -12.44 -8.18 -1.76
N LYS A 183 -12.35 -7.12 -0.95
CA LYS A 183 -11.34 -6.98 0.10
C LYS A 183 -11.96 -6.60 1.44
N VAL A 184 -11.27 -7.06 2.51
CA VAL A 184 -11.64 -6.81 3.91
C VAL A 184 -10.44 -6.34 4.75
N ASP A 185 -9.36 -5.92 4.10
CA ASP A 185 -8.15 -5.44 4.74
C ASP A 185 -8.02 -3.90 4.69
N PRO A 186 -7.46 -3.29 5.75
CA PRO A 186 -7.12 -3.89 7.04
C PRO A 186 -8.38 -4.29 7.82
N ASN A 187 -8.22 -5.27 8.73
CA ASN A 187 -9.34 -5.79 9.52
C ASN A 187 -9.92 -4.75 10.50
N ARG A 188 -11.06 -5.09 11.14
CA ARG A 188 -11.82 -4.20 12.03
C ARG A 188 -11.06 -3.69 13.26
N PHE A 189 -9.92 -4.29 13.63
CA PHE A 189 -9.10 -3.86 14.76
C PHE A 189 -8.08 -2.79 14.37
N PHE A 190 -8.01 -2.41 13.08
CA PHE A 190 -7.08 -1.38 12.64
C PHE A 190 -7.47 -0.01 13.22
N PRO A 191 -6.54 0.74 13.85
CA PRO A 191 -6.86 1.92 14.64
C PRO A 191 -7.01 3.19 13.78
N TRP A 192 -7.98 3.23 12.86
CA TRP A 192 -8.23 4.34 11.95
C TRP A 192 -8.37 5.69 12.66
N GLN A 193 -9.06 5.72 13.83
CA GLN A 193 -9.20 6.94 14.60
C GLN A 193 -7.84 7.48 15.09
N GLN A 194 -6.91 6.59 15.46
CA GLN A 194 -5.57 7.00 15.88
C GLN A 194 -4.78 7.58 14.70
N LEU A 195 -4.89 7.01 13.50
CA LEU A 195 -4.27 7.55 12.30
C LEU A 195 -4.82 8.96 12.01
N ALA A 196 -6.14 9.13 12.03
CA ALA A 196 -6.79 10.40 11.78
C ALA A 196 -6.37 11.50 12.79
N LYS A 197 -6.24 11.17 14.08
CA LYS A 197 -5.69 12.07 15.11
C LYS A 197 -4.27 12.55 14.81
N ASN A 198 -3.51 11.75 14.05
CA ASN A 198 -2.16 12.07 13.59
C ASN A 198 -2.14 12.71 12.18
N GLY A 199 -3.31 13.03 11.60
CA GLY A 199 -3.43 13.69 10.30
C GLY A 199 -3.38 12.75 9.09
N PHE A 200 -3.62 11.45 9.28
CA PHE A 200 -3.65 10.43 8.23
C PHE A 200 -5.06 9.83 8.12
N GLY A 201 -5.80 10.25 7.10
CA GLY A 201 -7.23 9.98 6.97
C GLY A 201 -8.10 10.95 7.78
N PHE A 202 -9.41 10.91 7.52
CA PHE A 202 -10.39 11.62 8.32
C PHE A 202 -11.05 10.70 9.33
N TRP A 203 -11.57 11.32 10.41
CA TRP A 203 -12.46 10.67 11.36
C TRP A 203 -13.67 11.57 11.61
N TYR A 204 -14.75 10.98 12.05
CA TYR A 204 -16.01 11.68 12.28
C TYR A 204 -16.11 12.28 13.68
N ASP A 205 -16.93 13.35 13.76
CA ASP A 205 -17.50 13.87 15.00
C ASP A 205 -19.01 14.06 14.79
N THR A 206 -19.81 13.30 15.52
CA THR A 206 -21.27 13.30 15.37
C THR A 206 -22.02 14.06 16.47
N ALA A 207 -21.32 14.76 17.39
CA ALA A 207 -21.94 15.41 18.55
C ALA A 207 -23.09 16.37 18.18
N ASN A 208 -22.94 17.13 17.10
CA ASN A 208 -23.94 18.12 16.64
C ASN A 208 -24.39 17.87 15.19
N VAL A 209 -24.28 16.64 14.71
CA VAL A 209 -24.57 16.31 13.32
C VAL A 209 -26.03 15.92 13.15
N LYS A 210 -26.74 16.65 12.30
CA LYS A 210 -28.13 16.38 11.87
C LYS A 210 -28.16 16.32 10.34
N PRO A 211 -28.17 15.13 9.73
CA PRO A 211 -28.37 15.01 8.29
C PRO A 211 -29.74 15.58 7.90
N PRO A 212 -29.89 16.23 6.73
CA PRO A 212 -31.19 16.57 6.19
C PRO A 212 -32.10 15.34 6.05
N GLU A 213 -33.41 15.54 6.11
CA GLU A 213 -34.39 14.44 6.01
C GLU A 213 -34.22 13.64 4.71
N ASN A 214 -33.99 14.33 3.60
CA ASN A 214 -33.78 13.74 2.27
C ASN A 214 -32.31 13.35 1.97
N PHE A 215 -31.44 13.28 2.99
CA PHE A 215 -30.01 12.93 2.80
C PHE A 215 -29.84 11.54 2.24
N ASN A 216 -29.24 11.44 1.07
CA ASN A 216 -28.89 10.17 0.43
C ASN A 216 -27.48 9.74 0.85
N ALA A 217 -27.39 8.82 1.82
CA ALA A 217 -26.12 8.34 2.36
C ALA A 217 -25.29 7.53 1.34
N VAL A 218 -25.93 6.78 0.43
CA VAL A 218 -25.20 6.02 -0.61
C VAL A 218 -24.57 6.96 -1.63
N GLN A 219 -25.28 8.02 -2.02
CA GLN A 219 -24.71 9.05 -2.89
C GLN A 219 -23.55 9.78 -2.19
N ALA A 220 -23.65 10.04 -0.90
CA ALA A 220 -22.58 10.64 -0.12
C ALA A 220 -21.34 9.72 -0.04
N LEU A 221 -21.51 8.40 0.15
CA LEU A 221 -20.41 7.43 0.06
C LEU A 221 -19.70 7.49 -1.31
N ARG A 222 -20.46 7.64 -2.40
CA ARG A 222 -19.88 7.79 -3.73
C ARG A 222 -19.05 9.08 -3.85
N ILE A 223 -19.50 10.18 -3.26
CA ILE A 223 -18.79 11.47 -3.27
C ILE A 223 -17.51 11.38 -2.43
N ILE A 224 -17.55 10.70 -1.29
CA ILE A 224 -16.37 10.40 -0.47
C ILE A 224 -15.32 9.62 -1.27
N GLY A 225 -15.74 8.71 -2.16
CA GLY A 225 -14.82 7.96 -3.01
C GLY A 225 -15.18 6.47 -3.22
N TYR A 226 -16.09 5.92 -2.43
CA TYR A 226 -16.47 4.51 -2.52
C TYR A 226 -17.10 4.13 -3.87
N ASP A 227 -16.79 2.94 -4.36
CA ASP A 227 -17.49 2.37 -5.50
C ASP A 227 -18.87 1.86 -5.07
N THR A 228 -19.90 2.64 -5.34
CA THR A 228 -21.29 2.33 -4.95
C THR A 228 -22.08 1.58 -6.02
N ARG A 229 -21.44 1.04 -7.07
CA ARG A 229 -22.10 0.14 -8.04
C ARG A 229 -22.63 -1.12 -7.34
N ASP A 230 -21.92 -1.58 -6.32
CA ASP A 230 -22.41 -2.48 -5.28
C ASP A 230 -22.51 -1.69 -3.97
N SER A 231 -23.71 -1.16 -3.69
CA SER A 231 -23.95 -0.36 -2.50
C SER A 231 -23.85 -1.18 -1.20
N ILE A 232 -24.15 -2.47 -1.23
CA ILE A 232 -24.04 -3.38 -0.09
C ILE A 232 -22.57 -3.52 0.29
N ALA A 233 -21.69 -3.77 -0.67
CA ALA A 233 -20.26 -3.88 -0.45
C ALA A 233 -19.67 -2.53 0.03
N ALA A 234 -20.08 -1.41 -0.57
CA ALA A 234 -19.64 -0.07 -0.16
C ALA A 234 -20.02 0.25 1.29
N ILE A 235 -21.24 -0.09 1.72
CA ILE A 235 -21.69 0.09 3.11
C ILE A 235 -20.86 -0.77 4.07
N ARG A 236 -20.56 -2.02 3.72
CA ARG A 236 -19.72 -2.90 4.54
C ARG A 236 -18.29 -2.38 4.67
N ALA A 237 -17.68 -1.91 3.59
CA ALA A 237 -16.35 -1.32 3.62
C ALA A 237 -16.30 -0.02 4.46
N PHE A 238 -17.28 0.87 4.28
CA PHE A 238 -17.45 2.04 5.13
C PHE A 238 -17.56 1.65 6.62
N LYS A 239 -18.37 0.66 6.95
CA LYS A 239 -18.52 0.19 8.33
C LYS A 239 -17.24 -0.45 8.87
N LEU A 240 -16.53 -1.20 8.05
CA LEU A 240 -15.24 -1.78 8.43
C LEU A 240 -14.22 -0.69 8.81
N HIS A 241 -14.21 0.42 8.10
CA HIS A 241 -13.31 1.54 8.37
C HIS A 241 -13.77 2.37 9.57
N PHE A 242 -15.03 2.83 9.60
CA PHE A 242 -15.50 3.88 10.53
C PHE A 242 -16.34 3.37 11.69
N VAL A 243 -17.02 2.23 11.56
CA VAL A 243 -17.89 1.69 12.62
C VAL A 243 -17.22 0.53 13.37
N GLN A 244 -16.53 -0.36 12.65
CA GLN A 244 -15.67 -1.45 13.12
C GLN A 244 -16.38 -2.59 13.89
N GLN A 245 -17.44 -2.28 14.64
CA GLN A 245 -18.17 -3.24 15.48
C GLN A 245 -19.40 -3.85 14.78
N ASP A 246 -19.80 -3.29 13.64
CA ASP A 246 -20.99 -3.71 12.89
C ASP A 246 -20.62 -3.92 11.42
N SER A 247 -20.90 -5.11 10.91
CA SER A 247 -20.69 -5.50 9.50
C SER A 247 -21.98 -5.63 8.69
N ALA A 248 -23.15 -5.29 9.27
CA ALA A 248 -24.42 -5.35 8.57
C ALA A 248 -24.44 -4.38 7.38
N ALA A 249 -25.01 -4.80 6.26
CA ALA A 249 -25.16 -3.96 5.07
C ALA A 249 -26.37 -3.02 5.14
N VAL A 250 -26.72 -2.57 6.36
CA VAL A 250 -27.84 -1.66 6.66
C VAL A 250 -27.30 -0.41 7.29
N LEU A 251 -27.74 0.76 6.82
CA LEU A 251 -27.37 2.04 7.41
C LEU A 251 -28.39 2.44 8.48
N TYR A 252 -27.92 2.55 9.70
CA TYR A 252 -28.69 3.08 10.84
C TYR A 252 -28.52 4.61 10.96
N ASP A 253 -29.29 5.27 11.81
CA ASP A 253 -29.21 6.71 12.02
C ASP A 253 -27.82 7.18 12.43
N ARG A 254 -27.13 6.38 13.26
CA ARG A 254 -25.72 6.64 13.61
C ARG A 254 -24.84 6.68 12.38
N ASP A 255 -24.98 5.70 11.49
CA ASP A 255 -24.16 5.59 10.28
C ASP A 255 -24.43 6.77 9.34
N ARG A 256 -25.69 7.17 9.19
CA ARG A 256 -26.10 8.34 8.39
C ARG A 256 -25.45 9.63 8.91
N LYS A 257 -25.37 9.82 10.25
CA LYS A 257 -24.67 10.96 10.87
C LYS A 257 -23.18 10.93 10.57
N ILE A 258 -22.53 9.76 10.69
CA ILE A 258 -21.11 9.57 10.37
C ILE A 258 -20.84 9.90 8.91
N ILE A 259 -21.61 9.34 7.98
CA ILE A 259 -21.46 9.58 6.55
C ILE A 259 -21.66 11.07 6.22
N TYR A 260 -22.64 11.71 6.82
CA TYR A 260 -22.91 13.13 6.57
C TYR A 260 -21.78 14.04 7.07
N ASP A 261 -21.20 13.74 8.24
CA ASP A 261 -20.05 14.48 8.74
C ASP A 261 -18.81 14.28 7.85
N LEU A 262 -18.53 13.04 7.47
CA LEU A 262 -17.41 12.74 6.55
C LEU A 262 -17.62 13.38 5.18
N TYR A 263 -18.82 13.30 4.61
CA TYR A 263 -19.17 13.92 3.33
C TYR A 263 -18.83 15.43 3.26
N LYS A 264 -18.89 16.13 4.39
CA LYS A 264 -18.52 17.56 4.46
C LYS A 264 -17.00 17.79 4.53
N LYS A 265 -16.21 16.74 4.80
CA LYS A 265 -14.76 16.81 4.94
C LYS A 265 -14.02 16.40 3.65
N TYR A 266 -14.66 15.55 2.85
CA TYR A 266 -14.15 15.09 1.57
C TYR A 266 -14.58 16.01 0.42
#